data_c86ced4fc1b6fb3869de1caf507f5b6a
#
_entry.id   c86ced4fc1b6fb3869de1caf507f5b6a
#
_cell.length_a   1.000
_cell.length_b   1.000
_cell.length_c   1.000
_cell.angle_alpha   90.00
_cell.angle_beta   90.00
_cell.angle_gamma   90.00
#
_symmetry.space_group_name_H-M   'P 1'
#
loop_
_entity.id
_entity.type
_entity.pdbx_description
1 polymer ?
#
loop_
_entity_poly.entity_id
_entity_poly.type
_entity_poly.pdbx_seq_one_letter_code
_entity_poly.pdbx_strand_id
1 'polypeptide(L)'
;MLKLENLSVKVKDTDNLILDNLNLNINNSEVHVIMGPNGTGKSTLSKAIMGHYKFDVVSGNIIFNDEDITNLEVNERAKKGIFLCMQDPTVIEGVSNSEFLRTARSEITGEKVNLFKFIKDMESSMKDVGLDSSMLHRSLNSGFSGGEKKKNEVLQLKFLQPKFIILDELDSGLDVDSLRIACENINNYMEENPETSVLIITHYPRILEYIKPDYVHILMDGKIQKTGDYSLAEQIEKDGYKMIGIDA
;
A
#
# COMPACT_ATOMS: atom_id res chain seq x y z
N MET A 1 7.48 -2.77 13.85
CA MET A 1 7.38 -2.08 12.54
C MET A 1 6.40 -0.91 12.60
N LEU A 2 5.08 -1.11 12.47
CA LEU A 2 4.08 -0.04 12.52
C LEU A 2 3.14 -0.24 13.72
N LYS A 3 2.90 0.83 14.51
CA LYS A 3 1.89 0.84 15.57
C LYS A 3 0.99 2.06 15.39
N LEU A 4 -0.30 1.84 15.47
CA LEU A 4 -1.32 2.87 15.55
C LEU A 4 -1.90 2.79 16.97
N GLU A 5 -1.76 3.86 17.74
CA GLU A 5 -2.17 3.92 19.13
C GLU A 5 -3.28 4.95 19.31
N ASN A 6 -4.51 4.47 19.58
CA ASN A 6 -5.71 5.27 19.78
C ASN A 6 -5.94 6.33 18.67
N LEU A 7 -5.63 5.93 17.43
CA LEU A 7 -5.63 6.82 16.28
C LEU A 7 -7.03 7.26 15.90
N SER A 8 -7.27 8.56 15.92
CA SER A 8 -8.50 9.16 15.41
C SER A 8 -8.16 10.15 14.30
N VAL A 9 -8.87 10.01 13.18
CA VAL A 9 -8.60 10.76 11.95
C VAL A 9 -9.88 11.34 11.39
N LYS A 10 -9.82 12.62 10.99
CA LYS A 10 -10.93 13.33 10.34
C LYS A 10 -10.53 13.84 8.95
N VAL A 11 -11.53 14.19 8.15
CA VAL A 11 -11.30 14.96 6.94
C VAL A 11 -10.90 16.39 7.34
N LYS A 12 -9.82 16.87 6.76
CA LYS A 12 -9.30 18.22 7.03
C LYS A 12 -10.37 19.29 6.84
N ASP A 13 -10.35 20.29 7.69
CA ASP A 13 -11.29 21.43 7.67
C ASP A 13 -12.78 21.02 7.84
N THR A 14 -13.03 19.85 8.40
CA THR A 14 -14.39 19.36 8.75
C THR A 14 -14.41 18.76 10.15
N ASP A 15 -15.62 18.52 10.68
CA ASP A 15 -15.82 17.74 11.91
C ASP A 15 -16.10 16.25 11.63
N ASN A 16 -15.95 15.82 10.39
CA ASN A 16 -16.23 14.44 9.97
C ASN A 16 -15.11 13.50 10.42
N LEU A 17 -15.30 12.85 11.55
CA LEU A 17 -14.42 11.79 12.06
C LEU A 17 -14.64 10.51 11.27
N ILE A 18 -13.56 9.95 10.70
CA ILE A 18 -13.61 8.73 9.88
C ILE A 18 -12.99 7.54 10.60
N LEU A 19 -11.88 7.75 11.30
CA LEU A 19 -11.30 6.73 12.18
C LEU A 19 -11.43 7.20 13.62
N ASP A 20 -11.84 6.30 14.51
CA ASP A 20 -12.12 6.62 15.91
C ASP A 20 -11.42 5.61 16.84
N ASN A 21 -10.41 6.09 17.56
CA ASN A 21 -9.65 5.31 18.56
C ASN A 21 -9.14 3.95 18.02
N LEU A 22 -8.63 3.96 16.78
CA LEU A 22 -8.15 2.77 16.10
C LEU A 22 -6.79 2.35 16.66
N ASN A 23 -6.67 1.06 16.99
CA ASN A 23 -5.44 0.44 17.44
C ASN A 23 -5.06 -0.68 16.47
N LEU A 24 -3.81 -0.68 16.02
CA LEU A 24 -3.26 -1.71 15.13
C LEU A 24 -1.75 -1.84 15.40
N ASN A 25 -1.27 -3.07 15.50
CA ASN A 25 0.16 -3.34 15.61
C ASN A 25 0.57 -4.33 14.53
N ILE A 26 1.55 -3.97 13.72
CA ILE A 26 2.14 -4.79 12.66
C ILE A 26 3.64 -4.92 12.98
N ASN A 27 4.09 -6.14 13.22
CA ASN A 27 5.51 -6.41 13.45
C ASN A 27 6.27 -6.56 12.13
N ASN A 28 7.59 -6.70 12.19
CA ASN A 28 8.40 -7.00 11.01
C ASN A 28 7.99 -8.35 10.42
N SER A 29 8.04 -8.46 9.10
CA SER A 29 7.75 -9.70 8.36
C SER A 29 6.28 -10.17 8.41
N GLU A 30 5.37 -9.37 8.94
CA GLU A 30 3.95 -9.72 9.00
C GLU A 30 3.17 -9.14 7.80
N VAL A 31 2.19 -9.91 7.33
CA VAL A 31 1.21 -9.52 6.32
C VAL A 31 -0.14 -9.37 7.01
N HIS A 32 -0.63 -8.15 7.06
CA HIS A 32 -1.92 -7.81 7.64
C HIS A 32 -2.92 -7.41 6.55
N VAL A 33 -4.18 -7.73 6.75
CA VAL A 33 -5.27 -7.37 5.83
C VAL A 33 -6.34 -6.59 6.55
N ILE A 34 -6.75 -5.47 5.95
CA ILE A 34 -7.94 -4.72 6.37
C ILE A 34 -9.06 -4.99 5.37
N MET A 35 -10.13 -5.56 5.85
CA MET A 35 -11.39 -5.75 5.13
C MET A 35 -12.51 -4.95 5.80
N GLY A 36 -13.58 -4.72 5.07
CA GLY A 36 -14.76 -4.01 5.58
C GLY A 36 -15.61 -3.46 4.44
N PRO A 37 -16.88 -3.11 4.69
CA PRO A 37 -17.75 -2.48 3.70
C PRO A 37 -17.18 -1.18 3.13
N ASN A 38 -17.78 -0.68 2.05
CA ASN A 38 -17.40 0.62 1.48
C ASN A 38 -17.73 1.75 2.47
N GLY A 39 -16.87 2.77 2.52
CA GLY A 39 -17.09 3.95 3.36
C GLY A 39 -16.66 3.78 4.83
N THR A 40 -16.11 2.64 5.25
CA THR A 40 -15.72 2.38 6.65
C THR A 40 -14.37 2.98 7.07
N GLY A 41 -13.67 3.66 6.14
CA GLY A 41 -12.40 4.35 6.46
C GLY A 41 -11.13 3.62 6.00
N LYS A 42 -11.21 2.51 5.25
CA LYS A 42 -10.04 1.73 4.81
C LYS A 42 -9.01 2.57 4.04
N SER A 43 -9.42 3.26 2.98
CA SER A 43 -8.50 4.13 2.22
C SER A 43 -8.16 5.43 2.95
N THR A 44 -8.93 5.80 4.00
CA THR A 44 -8.52 6.85 4.93
C THR A 44 -7.36 6.39 5.80
N LEU A 45 -7.39 5.13 6.22
CA LEU A 45 -6.32 4.53 7.02
C LEU A 45 -4.98 4.52 6.25
N SER A 46 -4.97 4.03 4.99
CA SER A 46 -3.76 4.03 4.15
C SER A 46 -3.19 5.44 3.95
N LYS A 47 -4.07 6.40 3.65
CA LYS A 47 -3.72 7.80 3.44
C LYS A 47 -3.25 8.48 4.73
N ALA A 48 -3.86 8.18 5.88
CA ALA A 48 -3.42 8.72 7.17
C ALA A 48 -2.04 8.19 7.56
N ILE A 49 -1.77 6.88 7.36
CA ILE A 49 -0.43 6.30 7.58
C ILE A 49 0.61 6.98 6.68
N MET A 50 0.25 7.34 5.44
CA MET A 50 1.13 8.08 4.53
C MET A 50 1.24 9.59 4.84
N GLY A 51 0.42 10.16 5.73
CA GLY A 51 0.41 11.60 6.02
C GLY A 51 -0.22 12.45 4.92
N HIS A 52 -1.26 11.93 4.25
CA HIS A 52 -1.90 12.64 3.15
C HIS A 52 -2.63 13.90 3.63
N TYR A 53 -2.38 15.03 2.97
CA TYR A 53 -2.80 16.38 3.34
C TYR A 53 -4.30 16.62 3.52
N LYS A 54 -5.16 15.71 3.05
CA LYS A 54 -6.62 15.78 3.18
C LYS A 54 -7.15 15.31 4.54
N PHE A 55 -6.28 14.74 5.37
CA PHE A 55 -6.68 14.15 6.64
C PHE A 55 -5.86 14.70 7.78
N ASP A 56 -6.52 14.96 8.91
CA ASP A 56 -5.88 15.39 10.14
C ASP A 56 -5.98 14.29 11.19
N VAL A 57 -4.87 13.97 11.82
CA VAL A 57 -4.85 13.14 13.03
C VAL A 57 -5.29 14.03 14.19
N VAL A 58 -6.43 13.73 14.81
CA VAL A 58 -7.00 14.53 15.92
C VAL A 58 -6.61 14.00 17.29
N SER A 59 -6.29 12.70 17.39
CA SER A 59 -5.76 12.08 18.60
C SER A 59 -5.01 10.78 18.26
N GLY A 60 -4.18 10.32 19.19
CA GLY A 60 -3.38 9.11 19.03
C GLY A 60 -2.11 9.36 18.22
N ASN A 61 -1.35 8.28 18.00
CA ASN A 61 -0.04 8.34 17.37
C ASN A 61 0.12 7.29 16.29
N ILE A 62 0.93 7.61 15.28
CA ILE A 62 1.45 6.68 14.27
C ILE A 62 2.93 6.50 14.53
N ILE A 63 3.33 5.31 14.96
CA ILE A 63 4.71 4.97 15.31
C ILE A 63 5.25 4.00 14.27
N PHE A 64 6.39 4.33 13.68
CA PHE A 64 7.06 3.49 12.69
C PHE A 64 8.52 3.27 13.09
N ASN A 65 8.93 2.00 13.28
CA ASN A 65 10.25 1.61 13.78
C ASN A 65 10.65 2.37 15.06
N ASP A 66 9.72 2.40 16.05
CA ASP A 66 9.86 3.04 17.35
C ASP A 66 10.00 4.58 17.29
N GLU A 67 9.73 5.19 16.16
CA GLU A 67 9.71 6.63 15.98
C GLU A 67 8.28 7.13 15.72
N ASP A 68 7.87 8.20 16.39
CA ASP A 68 6.59 8.87 16.14
C ASP A 68 6.66 9.66 14.83
N ILE A 69 5.88 9.21 13.85
CA ILE A 69 5.80 9.82 12.51
C ILE A 69 4.50 10.60 12.30
N THR A 70 3.70 10.79 13.35
CA THR A 70 2.36 11.37 13.26
C THR A 70 2.34 12.71 12.54
N ASN A 71 3.34 13.55 12.77
CA ASN A 71 3.45 14.88 12.20
C ASN A 71 4.44 15.01 11.03
N LEU A 72 5.02 13.90 10.56
CA LEU A 72 5.93 13.92 9.43
C LEU A 72 5.17 14.07 8.11
N GLU A 73 5.77 14.79 7.18
CA GLU A 73 5.27 14.97 5.82
C GLU A 73 5.38 13.66 5.01
N VAL A 74 4.60 13.56 3.92
CA VAL A 74 4.55 12.37 3.03
C VAL A 74 5.94 11.94 2.56
N ASN A 75 6.76 12.89 2.11
CA ASN A 75 8.11 12.62 1.61
C ASN A 75 9.05 12.11 2.71
N GLU A 76 8.90 12.57 3.95
CA GLU A 76 9.69 12.10 5.09
C GLU A 76 9.35 10.66 5.44
N ARG A 77 8.03 10.33 5.45
CA ARG A 77 7.56 8.95 5.68
C ARG A 77 8.03 8.01 4.57
N ALA A 78 7.99 8.46 3.31
CA ALA A 78 8.50 7.70 2.18
C ALA A 78 10.02 7.43 2.31
N LYS A 79 10.82 8.42 2.73
CA LYS A 79 12.26 8.27 2.99
C LYS A 79 12.56 7.30 4.13
N LYS A 80 11.64 7.12 5.09
CA LYS A 80 11.76 6.11 6.15
C LYS A 80 11.47 4.69 5.66
N GLY A 81 10.91 4.54 4.46
CA GLY A 81 10.62 3.26 3.82
C GLY A 81 9.16 2.86 3.85
N ILE A 82 8.21 3.79 3.99
CA ILE A 82 6.78 3.51 3.82
C ILE A 82 6.40 3.76 2.36
N PHE A 83 5.73 2.80 1.74
CA PHE A 83 5.27 2.87 0.36
C PHE A 83 3.79 2.56 0.25
N LEU A 84 3.07 3.32 -0.56
CA LEU A 84 1.64 3.12 -0.82
C LEU A 84 1.42 2.85 -2.31
N CYS A 85 0.98 1.63 -2.64
CA CYS A 85 0.30 1.36 -3.91
C CYS A 85 -1.11 1.95 -3.83
N MET A 86 -1.33 3.00 -4.60
CA MET A 86 -2.59 3.76 -4.53
C MET A 86 -3.73 3.06 -5.28
N GLN A 87 -4.95 3.24 -4.82
CA GLN A 87 -6.15 2.77 -5.52
C GLN A 87 -6.20 3.31 -6.97
N ASP A 88 -5.89 4.59 -7.18
CA ASP A 88 -5.74 5.23 -8.50
C ASP A 88 -4.38 5.96 -8.58
N PRO A 89 -3.38 5.33 -9.22
CA PRO A 89 -2.04 5.90 -9.33
C PRO A 89 -2.03 7.21 -10.12
N THR A 90 -1.39 8.22 -9.53
CA THR A 90 -1.34 9.58 -10.08
C THR A 90 -0.55 9.63 -11.39
N VAL A 91 -1.04 10.43 -12.34
CA VAL A 91 -0.33 10.78 -13.58
C VAL A 91 0.52 12.03 -13.35
N ILE A 92 1.79 12.01 -13.78
CA ILE A 92 2.68 13.17 -13.73
C ILE A 92 3.20 13.44 -15.14
N GLU A 93 2.63 14.43 -15.78
CA GLU A 93 3.03 14.84 -17.12
C GLU A 93 4.43 15.49 -17.13
N GLY A 94 5.22 15.21 -18.16
CA GLY A 94 6.53 15.82 -18.34
C GLY A 94 7.67 15.20 -17.51
N VAL A 95 7.40 14.25 -16.62
CA VAL A 95 8.40 13.50 -15.88
C VAL A 95 8.36 12.05 -16.32
N SER A 96 9.42 11.54 -16.94
CA SER A 96 9.45 10.15 -17.38
C SER A 96 9.49 9.17 -16.21
N ASN A 97 9.00 7.94 -16.46
CA ASN A 97 8.99 6.88 -15.46
C ASN A 97 10.40 6.61 -14.89
N SER A 98 11.40 6.56 -15.78
CA SER A 98 12.80 6.38 -15.38
C SER A 98 13.35 7.55 -14.57
N GLU A 99 13.02 8.78 -14.94
CA GLU A 99 13.47 9.97 -14.21
C GLU A 99 12.86 10.07 -12.82
N PHE A 100 11.55 9.80 -12.72
CA PHE A 100 10.85 9.75 -11.45
C PHE A 100 11.52 8.74 -10.49
N LEU A 101 11.67 7.48 -10.92
CA LEU A 101 12.24 6.43 -10.08
C LEU A 101 13.70 6.69 -9.73
N ARG A 102 14.51 7.16 -10.68
CA ARG A 102 15.91 7.51 -10.43
C ARG A 102 16.04 8.63 -9.39
N THR A 103 15.21 9.66 -9.51
CA THR A 103 15.22 10.79 -8.58
C THR A 103 14.76 10.35 -7.19
N ALA A 104 13.63 9.62 -7.11
CA ALA A 104 13.12 9.09 -5.85
C ALA A 104 14.15 8.17 -5.16
N ARG A 105 14.81 7.28 -5.92
CA ARG A 105 15.88 6.42 -5.39
C ARG A 105 17.05 7.24 -4.83
N SER A 106 17.50 8.26 -5.58
CA SER A 106 18.60 9.15 -5.13
C SER A 106 18.22 9.90 -3.83
N GLU A 107 16.98 10.35 -3.71
CA GLU A 107 16.47 11.04 -2.50
C GLU A 107 16.38 10.10 -1.27
N ILE A 108 16.02 8.83 -1.48
CA ILE A 108 15.94 7.84 -0.42
C ILE A 108 17.32 7.42 0.07
N THR A 109 18.26 7.19 -0.86
CA THR A 109 19.60 6.67 -0.51
C THR A 109 20.61 7.76 -0.18
N GLY A 110 20.37 9.02 -0.59
CA GLY A 110 21.35 10.10 -0.53
C GLY A 110 22.50 9.96 -1.54
N GLU A 111 22.44 8.96 -2.44
CA GLU A 111 23.50 8.65 -3.38
C GLU A 111 23.08 8.92 -4.83
N LYS A 112 24.06 9.27 -5.68
CA LYS A 112 23.82 9.40 -7.11
C LYS A 112 23.67 8.03 -7.75
N VAL A 113 22.54 7.79 -8.40
CA VAL A 113 22.26 6.55 -9.12
C VAL A 113 23.02 6.53 -10.45
N ASN A 114 23.76 5.45 -10.74
CA ASN A 114 24.40 5.24 -12.04
C ASN A 114 23.31 5.03 -13.11
N LEU A 115 23.17 6.00 -14.02
CA LEU A 115 22.08 6.03 -14.99
C LEU A 115 22.08 4.81 -15.92
N PHE A 116 23.22 4.39 -16.43
CA PHE A 116 23.30 3.27 -17.38
C PHE A 116 22.86 1.95 -16.74
N LYS A 117 23.41 1.65 -15.56
CA LYS A 117 23.02 0.46 -14.80
C LYS A 117 21.53 0.51 -14.45
N PHE A 118 21.05 1.66 -13.97
CA PHE A 118 19.66 1.85 -13.57
C PHE A 118 18.65 1.61 -14.71
N ILE A 119 18.92 2.16 -15.91
CA ILE A 119 18.07 1.94 -17.09
C ILE A 119 18.03 0.45 -17.45
N LYS A 120 19.19 -0.22 -17.48
CA LYS A 120 19.26 -1.66 -17.78
C LYS A 120 18.49 -2.50 -16.77
N ASP A 121 18.61 -2.18 -15.48
CA ASP A 121 17.89 -2.87 -14.42
C ASP A 121 16.38 -2.63 -14.54
N MET A 122 15.95 -1.40 -14.90
CA MET A 122 14.56 -1.09 -15.16
C MET A 122 13.99 -1.87 -16.35
N GLU A 123 14.67 -1.89 -17.49
CA GLU A 123 14.23 -2.64 -18.67
C GLU A 123 14.02 -4.14 -18.37
N SER A 124 14.91 -4.73 -17.56
CA SER A 124 14.75 -6.11 -17.10
C SER A 124 13.53 -6.26 -16.21
N SER A 125 13.40 -5.39 -15.20
CA SER A 125 12.32 -5.47 -14.21
C SER A 125 10.93 -5.17 -14.78
N MET A 126 10.84 -4.36 -15.84
CA MET A 126 9.58 -4.13 -16.55
C MET A 126 9.05 -5.40 -17.18
N LYS A 127 9.93 -6.27 -17.70
CA LYS A 127 9.51 -7.59 -18.22
C LYS A 127 8.96 -8.49 -17.13
N ASP A 128 9.54 -8.44 -15.92
CA ASP A 128 9.11 -9.26 -14.79
C ASP A 128 7.65 -8.94 -14.37
N VAL A 129 7.26 -7.65 -14.47
CA VAL A 129 5.89 -7.20 -14.19
C VAL A 129 4.97 -7.18 -15.42
N GLY A 130 5.47 -7.60 -16.58
CA GLY A 130 4.69 -7.62 -17.83
C GLY A 130 4.35 -6.22 -18.37
N LEU A 131 5.30 -5.28 -18.29
CA LEU A 131 5.22 -3.95 -18.89
C LEU A 131 6.13 -3.85 -20.12
N ASP A 132 5.68 -3.07 -21.12
CA ASP A 132 6.48 -2.76 -22.30
C ASP A 132 7.59 -1.77 -21.96
N SER A 133 8.83 -2.04 -22.41
CA SER A 133 9.99 -1.20 -22.12
C SER A 133 9.89 0.23 -22.67
N SER A 134 9.04 0.48 -23.68
CA SER A 134 8.79 1.84 -24.18
C SER A 134 8.16 2.76 -23.14
N MET A 135 7.47 2.18 -22.13
CA MET A 135 6.86 2.94 -21.04
C MET A 135 7.88 3.59 -20.11
N LEU A 136 9.13 3.14 -20.15
CA LEU A 136 10.26 3.72 -19.39
C LEU A 136 10.44 5.22 -19.68
N HIS A 137 10.27 5.62 -20.93
CA HIS A 137 10.48 6.98 -21.41
C HIS A 137 9.19 7.82 -21.48
N ARG A 138 8.03 7.21 -21.21
CA ARG A 138 6.76 7.95 -21.13
C ARG A 138 6.64 8.68 -19.80
N SER A 139 5.88 9.77 -19.80
CA SER A 139 5.48 10.44 -18.56
C SER A 139 4.83 9.46 -17.60
N LEU A 140 5.10 9.59 -16.30
CA LEU A 140 4.66 8.66 -15.27
C LEU A 140 3.14 8.44 -15.35
N ASN A 141 2.74 7.19 -15.59
CA ASN A 141 1.36 6.75 -15.72
C ASN A 141 0.53 7.42 -16.83
N SER A 142 1.13 8.26 -17.69
CA SER A 142 0.42 8.93 -18.78
C SER A 142 0.12 7.97 -19.92
N GLY A 143 -1.16 7.83 -20.24
CA GLY A 143 -1.65 6.91 -21.26
C GLY A 143 -1.53 5.43 -20.87
N PHE A 144 -1.28 5.11 -19.60
CA PHE A 144 -1.31 3.75 -19.08
C PHE A 144 -2.74 3.34 -18.78
N SER A 145 -3.09 2.09 -19.09
CA SER A 145 -4.31 1.45 -18.58
C SER A 145 -4.27 1.31 -17.05
N GLY A 146 -5.42 1.08 -16.42
CA GLY A 146 -5.48 0.86 -14.99
C GLY A 146 -4.54 -0.27 -14.52
N GLY A 147 -4.52 -1.38 -15.27
CA GLY A 147 -3.63 -2.51 -14.98
C GLY A 147 -2.14 -2.17 -15.14
N GLU A 148 -1.78 -1.42 -16.19
CA GLU A 148 -0.39 -0.98 -16.39
C GLU A 148 0.08 -0.01 -15.28
N LYS A 149 -0.78 0.89 -14.82
CA LYS A 149 -0.49 1.76 -13.66
C LYS A 149 -0.19 0.95 -12.39
N LYS A 150 -0.99 -0.08 -12.09
CA LYS A 150 -0.78 -0.97 -10.94
C LYS A 150 0.52 -1.77 -11.06
N LYS A 151 0.79 -2.35 -12.22
CA LYS A 151 2.06 -3.03 -12.51
C LYS A 151 3.25 -2.09 -12.35
N ASN A 152 3.09 -0.82 -12.76
CA ASN A 152 4.13 0.19 -12.59
C ASN A 152 4.41 0.52 -11.12
N GLU A 153 3.39 0.52 -10.24
CA GLU A 153 3.61 0.66 -8.79
C GLU A 153 4.35 -0.55 -8.21
N VAL A 154 4.00 -1.77 -8.63
CA VAL A 154 4.74 -2.98 -8.23
C VAL A 154 6.21 -2.93 -8.70
N LEU A 155 6.46 -2.45 -9.92
CA LEU A 155 7.82 -2.19 -10.41
C LEU A 155 8.60 -1.24 -9.49
N GLN A 156 7.95 -0.21 -8.95
CA GLN A 156 8.58 0.78 -8.07
C GLN A 156 9.13 0.15 -6.79
N LEU A 157 8.51 -0.90 -6.23
CA LEU A 157 8.99 -1.59 -5.03
C LEU A 157 10.45 -2.02 -5.17
N LYS A 158 10.81 -2.59 -6.32
CA LYS A 158 12.16 -3.09 -6.60
C LYS A 158 13.23 -1.99 -6.55
N PHE A 159 12.87 -0.76 -6.91
CA PHE A 159 13.80 0.37 -6.98
C PHE A 159 13.79 1.22 -5.71
N LEU A 160 12.64 1.40 -5.07
CA LEU A 160 12.51 2.23 -3.87
C LEU A 160 12.84 1.47 -2.58
N GLN A 161 12.76 0.13 -2.61
CA GLN A 161 13.11 -0.77 -1.52
C GLN A 161 12.44 -0.40 -0.17
N PRO A 162 11.10 -0.32 -0.13
CA PRO A 162 10.39 0.02 1.08
C PRO A 162 10.51 -1.08 2.15
N LYS A 163 10.40 -0.68 3.41
CA LYS A 163 10.31 -1.58 4.56
C LYS A 163 8.87 -1.94 4.90
N PHE A 164 7.95 -1.05 4.60
CA PHE A 164 6.52 -1.22 4.84
C PHE A 164 5.73 -0.87 3.58
N ILE A 165 4.94 -1.82 3.10
CA ILE A 165 4.17 -1.70 1.87
C ILE A 165 2.69 -1.67 2.22
N ILE A 166 1.97 -0.67 1.70
CA ILE A 166 0.51 -0.59 1.77
C ILE A 166 -0.03 -0.85 0.37
N LEU A 167 -0.87 -1.87 0.22
CA LEU A 167 -1.56 -2.21 -1.02
C LEU A 167 -3.03 -1.79 -0.90
N ASP A 168 -3.39 -0.61 -1.43
CA ASP A 168 -4.77 -0.09 -1.37
C ASP A 168 -5.52 -0.49 -2.63
N GLU A 169 -6.34 -1.56 -2.51
CA GLU A 169 -7.14 -2.14 -3.60
C GLU A 169 -6.30 -2.45 -4.87
N LEU A 170 -5.16 -3.11 -4.67
CA LEU A 170 -4.28 -3.50 -5.79
C LEU A 170 -5.01 -4.38 -6.81
N ASP A 171 -5.91 -5.23 -6.35
CA ASP A 171 -6.72 -6.15 -7.15
C ASP A 171 -7.78 -5.46 -8.01
N SER A 172 -8.11 -4.20 -7.71
CA SER A 172 -9.09 -3.42 -8.48
C SER A 172 -8.53 -3.09 -9.88
N GLY A 173 -9.26 -3.50 -10.93
CA GLY A 173 -8.90 -3.22 -12.32
C GLY A 173 -7.80 -4.11 -12.91
N LEU A 174 -7.33 -5.12 -12.19
CA LEU A 174 -6.46 -6.18 -12.72
C LEU A 174 -7.28 -7.40 -13.14
N ASP A 175 -6.93 -7.96 -14.31
CA ASP A 175 -7.35 -9.31 -14.67
C ASP A 175 -6.60 -10.36 -13.84
N VAL A 176 -7.02 -11.64 -13.95
CA VAL A 176 -6.48 -12.75 -13.16
C VAL A 176 -4.97 -12.90 -13.32
N ASP A 177 -4.49 -12.85 -14.55
CA ASP A 177 -3.07 -13.06 -14.86
C ASP A 177 -2.23 -11.87 -14.40
N SER A 178 -2.72 -10.66 -14.59
CA SER A 178 -2.06 -9.43 -14.13
C SER A 178 -1.97 -9.37 -12.60
N LEU A 179 -3.02 -9.76 -11.89
CA LEU A 179 -3.02 -9.84 -10.43
C LEU A 179 -2.00 -10.88 -9.95
N ARG A 180 -2.00 -12.08 -10.56
CA ARG A 180 -1.04 -13.12 -10.23
C ARG A 180 0.40 -12.63 -10.39
N ILE A 181 0.74 -12.02 -11.54
CA ILE A 181 2.08 -11.49 -11.81
C ILE A 181 2.46 -10.41 -10.77
N ALA A 182 1.53 -9.50 -10.44
CA ALA A 182 1.77 -8.47 -9.43
C ALA A 182 2.07 -9.09 -8.05
N CYS A 183 1.26 -10.05 -7.62
CA CYS A 183 1.44 -10.73 -6.34
C CYS A 183 2.72 -11.57 -6.29
N GLU A 184 3.08 -12.28 -7.37
CA GLU A 184 4.35 -13.00 -7.48
C GLU A 184 5.55 -12.06 -7.31
N ASN A 185 5.53 -10.88 -7.93
CA ASN A 185 6.60 -9.89 -7.77
C ASN A 185 6.66 -9.30 -6.35
N ILE A 186 5.52 -9.11 -5.69
CA ILE A 186 5.48 -8.67 -4.28
C ILE A 186 6.03 -9.77 -3.37
N ASN A 187 5.65 -11.04 -3.56
CA ASN A 187 6.16 -12.16 -2.78
C ASN A 187 7.68 -12.31 -2.96
N ASN A 188 8.18 -12.27 -4.20
CA ASN A 188 9.62 -12.31 -4.48
C ASN A 188 10.35 -11.16 -3.78
N TYR A 189 9.76 -9.95 -3.79
CA TYR A 189 10.32 -8.80 -3.09
C TYR A 189 10.40 -9.06 -1.57
N MET A 190 9.36 -9.62 -0.96
CA MET A 190 9.33 -9.96 0.47
C MET A 190 10.35 -11.06 0.82
N GLU A 191 10.52 -12.07 -0.04
CA GLU A 191 11.53 -13.12 0.13
C GLU A 191 12.96 -12.55 0.09
N GLU A 192 13.22 -11.61 -0.83
CA GLU A 192 14.51 -10.91 -0.95
C GLU A 192 14.74 -9.91 0.22
N ASN A 193 13.66 -9.42 0.84
CA ASN A 193 13.68 -8.42 1.92
C ASN A 193 12.84 -8.92 3.12
N PRO A 194 13.31 -9.90 3.89
CA PRO A 194 12.50 -10.63 4.85
C PRO A 194 11.98 -9.80 6.04
N GLU A 195 12.52 -8.61 6.28
CA GLU A 195 12.00 -7.70 7.32
C GLU A 195 10.84 -6.82 6.83
N THR A 196 10.50 -6.90 5.55
CA THR A 196 9.39 -6.12 4.98
C THR A 196 8.07 -6.62 5.51
N SER A 197 7.20 -5.67 5.88
CA SER A 197 5.82 -5.97 6.28
C SER A 197 4.85 -5.37 5.27
N VAL A 198 3.67 -5.99 5.15
CA VAL A 198 2.65 -5.58 4.17
C VAL A 198 1.31 -5.37 4.85
N LEU A 199 0.66 -4.26 4.52
CA LEU A 199 -0.74 -3.99 4.84
C LEU A 199 -1.56 -4.00 3.56
N ILE A 200 -2.43 -5.00 3.41
CA ILE A 200 -3.34 -5.13 2.27
C ILE A 200 -4.69 -4.53 2.67
N ILE A 201 -5.22 -3.65 1.84
CA ILE A 201 -6.58 -3.16 1.93
C ILE A 201 -7.33 -3.68 0.73
N THR A 202 -8.36 -4.49 0.96
CA THR A 202 -9.15 -5.08 -0.12
C THR A 202 -10.59 -5.34 0.29
N HIS A 203 -11.47 -5.37 -0.69
CA HIS A 203 -12.86 -5.83 -0.56
C HIS A 203 -13.01 -7.30 -0.93
N TYR A 204 -12.02 -7.87 -1.66
CA TYR A 204 -12.12 -9.20 -2.25
C TYR A 204 -10.99 -10.09 -1.72
N PRO A 205 -11.32 -11.31 -1.26
CA PRO A 205 -10.31 -12.25 -0.76
C PRO A 205 -9.35 -12.76 -1.85
N ARG A 206 -9.65 -12.54 -3.13
CA ARG A 206 -8.87 -13.08 -4.26
C ARG A 206 -7.36 -12.79 -4.21
N ILE A 207 -6.95 -11.58 -3.80
CA ILE A 207 -5.52 -11.24 -3.62
C ILE A 207 -4.88 -12.14 -2.56
N LEU A 208 -5.66 -12.58 -1.55
CA LEU A 208 -5.20 -13.39 -0.43
C LEU A 208 -4.96 -14.86 -0.82
N GLU A 209 -5.38 -15.28 -2.02
CA GLU A 209 -4.99 -16.57 -2.58
C GLU A 209 -3.50 -16.59 -2.93
N TYR A 210 -2.95 -15.45 -3.33
CA TYR A 210 -1.57 -15.28 -3.76
C TYR A 210 -0.65 -14.78 -2.66
N ILE A 211 -1.12 -13.84 -1.81
CA ILE A 211 -0.37 -13.29 -0.68
C ILE A 211 -1.09 -13.70 0.61
N LYS A 212 -0.54 -14.67 1.33
CA LYS A 212 -1.17 -15.21 2.55
C LYS A 212 -0.98 -14.26 3.72
N PRO A 213 -2.08 -13.84 4.38
CA PRO A 213 -1.99 -12.97 5.54
C PRO A 213 -1.73 -13.76 6.82
N ASP A 214 -0.99 -13.11 7.75
CA ASP A 214 -0.89 -13.56 9.13
C ASP A 214 -2.13 -13.14 9.93
N TYR A 215 -2.66 -11.94 9.65
CA TYR A 215 -3.84 -11.39 10.33
C TYR A 215 -4.80 -10.73 9.36
N VAL A 216 -6.09 -10.92 9.65
CA VAL A 216 -7.21 -10.27 8.96
C VAL A 216 -7.99 -9.44 9.96
N HIS A 217 -8.18 -8.16 9.66
CA HIS A 217 -8.90 -7.20 10.50
C HIS A 217 -10.13 -6.70 9.78
N ILE A 218 -11.25 -6.60 10.48
CA ILE A 218 -12.49 -6.04 9.98
C ILE A 218 -12.63 -4.61 10.48
N LEU A 219 -12.59 -3.66 9.56
CA LEU A 219 -12.78 -2.24 9.82
C LEU A 219 -14.22 -1.85 9.53
N MET A 220 -14.92 -1.39 10.57
CA MET A 220 -16.27 -0.81 10.47
C MET A 220 -16.41 0.36 11.42
N ASP A 221 -17.19 1.37 11.03
CA ASP A 221 -17.42 2.58 11.81
C ASP A 221 -16.13 3.20 12.36
N GLY A 222 -15.08 3.20 11.54
CA GLY A 222 -13.77 3.76 11.90
C GLY A 222 -12.98 2.96 12.93
N LYS A 223 -13.39 1.74 13.27
CA LYS A 223 -12.76 0.87 14.30
C LYS A 223 -12.48 -0.53 13.77
N ILE A 224 -11.44 -1.17 14.31
CA ILE A 224 -11.25 -2.61 14.11
C ILE A 224 -12.23 -3.34 15.04
N GLN A 225 -13.23 -3.98 14.45
CA GLN A 225 -14.28 -4.71 15.18
C GLN A 225 -13.86 -6.16 15.50
N LYS A 226 -13.09 -6.76 14.61
CA LYS A 226 -12.66 -8.15 14.76
C LYS A 226 -11.28 -8.35 14.12
N THR A 227 -10.49 -9.21 14.73
CA THR A 227 -9.22 -9.69 14.19
C THR A 227 -9.22 -11.21 14.21
N GLY A 228 -8.72 -11.83 13.16
CA GLY A 228 -8.59 -13.27 13.01
C GLY A 228 -7.48 -13.62 12.03
N ASP A 229 -7.43 -14.87 11.65
CA ASP A 229 -6.55 -15.40 10.61
C ASP A 229 -7.24 -15.41 9.22
N TYR A 230 -6.65 -16.07 8.25
CA TYR A 230 -7.20 -16.21 6.90
C TYR A 230 -8.62 -16.75 6.85
N SER A 231 -9.01 -17.63 7.80
CA SER A 231 -10.36 -18.20 7.85
C SER A 231 -11.45 -17.13 8.05
N LEU A 232 -11.11 -15.99 8.67
CA LEU A 232 -12.02 -14.87 8.79
C LEU A 232 -12.35 -14.23 7.43
N ALA A 233 -11.38 -14.14 6.52
CA ALA A 233 -11.61 -13.65 5.16
C ALA A 233 -12.50 -14.62 4.37
N GLU A 234 -12.29 -15.93 4.49
CA GLU A 234 -13.14 -16.96 3.86
C GLU A 234 -14.59 -16.90 4.38
N GLN A 235 -14.76 -16.68 5.69
CA GLN A 235 -16.10 -16.52 6.28
C GLN A 235 -16.81 -15.28 5.72
N ILE A 236 -16.11 -14.15 5.56
CA ILE A 236 -16.68 -12.94 4.99
C ILE A 236 -17.13 -13.16 3.54
N GLU A 237 -16.30 -13.84 2.75
CA GLU A 237 -16.64 -14.14 1.36
C GLU A 237 -17.89 -15.02 1.24
N LYS A 238 -17.97 -16.03 2.09
CA LYS A 238 -19.08 -16.99 2.08
C LYS A 238 -20.37 -16.42 2.65
N ASP A 239 -20.30 -15.79 3.81
CA ASP A 239 -21.46 -15.48 4.67
C ASP A 239 -21.76 -13.98 4.73
N GLY A 240 -20.86 -13.12 4.26
CA GLY A 240 -20.94 -11.66 4.37
C GLY A 240 -20.68 -11.16 5.79
N TYR A 241 -20.59 -9.83 5.94
CA TYR A 241 -20.25 -9.19 7.23
C TYR A 241 -21.33 -9.42 8.31
N LYS A 242 -22.62 -9.44 7.95
CA LYS A 242 -23.73 -9.60 8.91
C LYS A 242 -23.73 -10.95 9.64
N MET A 243 -23.34 -12.01 8.95
CA MET A 243 -23.37 -13.37 9.51
C MET A 243 -22.27 -13.62 10.53
N ILE A 244 -21.24 -12.79 10.56
CA ILE A 244 -20.16 -12.89 11.57
C ILE A 244 -20.40 -12.00 12.80
N GLY A 245 -21.65 -11.52 12.98
CA GLY A 245 -22.06 -10.72 14.14
C GLY A 245 -21.64 -9.26 14.05
N ILE A 246 -21.40 -8.76 12.85
CA ILE A 246 -21.05 -7.37 12.57
C ILE A 246 -22.20 -6.78 11.75
N ASP A 247 -23.00 -5.90 12.36
CA ASP A 247 -24.08 -5.18 11.68
C ASP A 247 -23.47 -4.15 10.73
N ALA A 248 -23.81 -4.25 9.43
CA ALA A 248 -23.30 -3.37 8.36
C ALA A 248 -24.33 -2.28 8.04
#